data_0d43c0365b6d192693921bb13a088337
#
_entry.id   0d43c0365b6d192693921bb13a088337
#
_cell.length_a   1.000
_cell.length_b   1.000
_cell.length_c   1.000
_cell.angle_alpha   90.00
_cell.angle_beta   90.00
_cell.angle_gamma   90.00
#
_symmetry.space_group_name_H-M   'P 1'
#
loop_
_entity.id
_entity.type
_entity.pdbx_description
1 polymer ?
#
loop_
_entity_poly.entity_id
_entity_poly.type
_entity_poly.pdbx_seq_one_letter_code
_entity_poly.pdbx_strand_id
1 'polypeptide(L)'
;MSQRGVLLIAWESDSAAERALLDRAIASLRQFHPELSYHVAALPGGTPRLDKAGPLARSPFETTLFLDGDAVVLGRLDFGFEMAERYGLACGLADNPWRRRHVGMPGDAVEYDTGVLFFDQRAAPVFEAWARLAPLVDLPVSQVVGGKVALAPCDDRIGFTQAVELCGMVPFVLPLNWNLRPRWQRSFFGPVRLWCSHDAVPETLLASNRYYEGPDSVVQFHELGAAG
;
A
#
# COMPACT_ATOMS: atom_id res chain seq x y z
N MET A 1 -0.24 -20.99 -15.59
CA MET A 1 0.26 -19.70 -15.03
C MET A 1 -0.85 -19.19 -14.16
N SER A 2 -0.56 -18.81 -12.91
CA SER A 2 -1.58 -18.27 -12.03
C SER A 2 -2.15 -16.98 -12.63
N GLN A 3 -3.45 -16.76 -12.48
CA GLN A 3 -4.10 -15.53 -12.98
C GLN A 3 -3.74 -14.36 -12.06
N ARG A 4 -2.73 -13.58 -12.45
CA ARG A 4 -2.35 -12.34 -11.79
C ARG A 4 -3.31 -11.22 -12.14
N GLY A 5 -3.65 -10.37 -11.19
CA GLY A 5 -4.48 -9.20 -11.44
C GLY A 5 -4.38 -8.14 -10.37
N VAL A 6 -5.03 -7.00 -10.60
CA VAL A 6 -4.96 -5.85 -9.72
C VAL A 6 -6.34 -5.51 -9.16
N LEU A 7 -6.43 -5.36 -7.87
CA LEU A 7 -7.63 -4.93 -7.15
C LEU A 7 -7.46 -3.49 -6.68
N LEU A 8 -8.45 -2.67 -6.97
CA LEU A 8 -8.58 -1.30 -6.44
C LEU A 8 -9.93 -1.19 -5.75
N ILE A 9 -10.09 -0.20 -4.88
CA ILE A 9 -11.35 0.07 -4.20
C ILE A 9 -11.79 1.50 -4.54
N ALA A 10 -13.07 1.66 -4.86
CA ALA A 10 -13.75 2.94 -5.01
C ALA A 10 -14.90 3.01 -4.02
N TRP A 11 -15.02 4.11 -3.28
CA TRP A 11 -16.20 4.36 -2.44
C TRP A 11 -17.18 5.25 -3.19
N GLU A 12 -18.48 4.99 -3.05
CA GLU A 12 -19.52 5.86 -3.62
C GLU A 12 -19.43 7.31 -3.10
N SER A 13 -18.88 7.47 -1.89
CA SER A 13 -18.63 8.78 -1.27
C SER A 13 -17.38 9.48 -1.79
N ASP A 14 -16.63 8.88 -2.72
CA ASP A 14 -15.40 9.50 -3.25
C ASP A 14 -15.69 10.81 -3.95
N SER A 15 -14.92 11.83 -3.59
CA SER A 15 -14.90 13.13 -4.26
C SER A 15 -14.38 13.02 -5.70
N ALA A 16 -14.60 14.07 -6.49
CA ALA A 16 -14.01 14.13 -7.84
C ALA A 16 -12.47 14.02 -7.81
N ALA A 17 -11.81 14.57 -6.78
CA ALA A 17 -10.38 14.49 -6.63
C ALA A 17 -9.92 13.04 -6.33
N GLU A 18 -10.61 12.31 -5.44
CA GLU A 18 -10.29 10.90 -5.14
C GLU A 18 -10.51 10.02 -6.36
N ARG A 19 -11.57 10.24 -7.13
CA ARG A 19 -11.78 9.53 -8.40
C ARG A 19 -10.67 9.82 -9.42
N ALA A 20 -10.19 11.06 -9.51
CA ALA A 20 -9.07 11.41 -10.39
C ALA A 20 -7.76 10.73 -9.98
N LEU A 21 -7.52 10.52 -8.67
CA LEU A 21 -6.39 9.73 -8.18
C LEU A 21 -6.51 8.26 -8.63
N LEU A 22 -7.68 7.65 -8.48
CA LEU A 22 -7.93 6.29 -8.91
C LEU A 22 -7.72 6.12 -10.44
N ASP A 23 -8.21 7.08 -11.24
CA ASP A 23 -8.00 7.08 -12.70
C ASP A 23 -6.51 7.17 -13.04
N ARG A 24 -5.75 7.99 -12.30
CA ARG A 24 -4.29 8.09 -12.43
C ARG A 24 -3.60 6.76 -12.09
N ALA A 25 -4.01 6.10 -11.02
CA ALA A 25 -3.49 4.78 -10.64
C ALA A 25 -3.71 3.75 -11.77
N ILE A 26 -4.93 3.67 -12.30
CA ILE A 26 -5.27 2.76 -13.41
C ILE A 26 -4.48 3.11 -14.69
N ALA A 27 -4.36 4.39 -15.03
CA ALA A 27 -3.61 4.81 -16.21
C ALA A 27 -2.13 4.43 -16.11
N SER A 28 -1.51 4.65 -14.94
CA SER A 28 -0.11 4.28 -14.70
C SER A 28 0.10 2.76 -14.70
N LEU A 29 -0.85 1.99 -14.13
CA LEU A 29 -0.81 0.54 -14.19
C LEU A 29 -0.79 0.05 -15.65
N ARG A 30 -1.71 0.54 -16.47
CA ARG A 30 -1.82 0.15 -17.89
C ARG A 30 -0.57 0.49 -18.71
N GLN A 31 0.17 1.52 -18.33
CA GLN A 31 1.41 1.89 -18.99
C GLN A 31 2.49 0.82 -18.85
N PHE A 32 2.63 0.23 -17.66
CA PHE A 32 3.68 -0.74 -17.36
C PHE A 32 3.22 -2.19 -17.42
N HIS A 33 1.92 -2.41 -17.24
CA HIS A 33 1.28 -3.73 -17.19
C HIS A 33 0.00 -3.78 -18.03
N PRO A 34 0.07 -3.55 -19.35
CA PRO A 34 -1.11 -3.63 -20.22
C PRO A 34 -1.73 -5.06 -20.26
N GLU A 35 -0.97 -6.06 -19.88
CA GLU A 35 -1.37 -7.47 -19.84
C GLU A 35 -2.19 -7.84 -18.61
N LEU A 36 -2.10 -7.08 -17.50
CA LEU A 36 -2.81 -7.39 -16.27
C LEU A 36 -4.28 -6.94 -16.33
N SER A 37 -5.16 -7.85 -15.97
CA SER A 37 -6.55 -7.50 -15.67
C SER A 37 -6.64 -6.74 -14.35
N TYR A 38 -7.58 -5.82 -14.24
CA TYR A 38 -7.87 -5.15 -12.97
C TYR A 38 -9.36 -5.18 -12.65
N HIS A 39 -9.68 -5.12 -11.38
CA HIS A 39 -11.04 -5.04 -10.84
C HIS A 39 -11.11 -3.85 -9.87
N VAL A 40 -12.16 -3.03 -10.01
CA VAL A 40 -12.46 -1.96 -9.07
C VAL A 40 -13.67 -2.41 -8.24
N ALA A 41 -13.42 -2.70 -6.97
CA ALA A 41 -14.49 -3.03 -6.02
C ALA A 41 -15.19 -1.75 -5.59
N ALA A 42 -16.49 -1.64 -5.90
CA ALA A 42 -17.31 -0.51 -5.45
C ALA A 42 -17.85 -0.78 -4.04
N LEU A 43 -17.63 0.16 -3.12
CA LEU A 43 -18.16 0.10 -1.76
C LEU A 43 -19.22 1.19 -1.56
N PRO A 44 -20.33 0.87 -0.85
CA PRO A 44 -21.38 1.85 -0.52
C PRO A 44 -20.84 3.07 0.20
N GLY A 45 -21.47 4.24 0.01
CA GLY A 45 -21.05 5.54 0.57
C GLY A 45 -21.14 5.60 2.08
N GLY A 46 -21.46 4.70 2.83
CA GLY A 46 -21.40 4.66 4.31
C GLY A 46 -20.32 3.70 4.84
N THR A 47 -19.63 3.00 3.95
CA THR A 47 -18.60 2.02 4.34
C THR A 47 -17.39 2.75 4.91
N PRO A 48 -16.90 2.38 6.11
CA PRO A 48 -15.71 2.98 6.69
C PRO A 48 -14.48 2.76 5.80
N ARG A 49 -13.59 3.76 5.73
CA ARG A 49 -12.31 3.63 4.99
C ARG A 49 -11.41 2.52 5.52
N LEU A 50 -11.63 2.09 6.76
CA LEU A 50 -10.93 0.95 7.36
C LEU A 50 -11.38 -0.41 6.82
N ASP A 51 -12.54 -0.49 6.16
CA ASP A 51 -13.13 -1.74 5.67
C ASP A 51 -12.62 -2.11 4.27
N LYS A 52 -11.32 -2.25 4.13
CA LYS A 52 -10.68 -2.76 2.92
C LYS A 52 -10.66 -4.29 2.87
N ALA A 53 -10.67 -4.92 4.01
CA ALA A 53 -10.43 -6.36 4.15
C ALA A 53 -11.44 -7.23 3.39
N GLY A 54 -12.71 -6.85 3.39
CA GLY A 54 -13.77 -7.60 2.73
C GLY A 54 -13.55 -7.77 1.22
N PRO A 55 -13.29 -6.70 0.45
CA PRO A 55 -12.91 -6.81 -0.96
C PRO A 55 -11.64 -7.64 -1.19
N LEU A 56 -10.61 -7.49 -0.36
CA LEU A 56 -9.37 -8.23 -0.51
C LEU A 56 -9.57 -9.74 -0.35
N ALA A 57 -10.34 -10.15 0.66
CA ALA A 57 -10.68 -11.56 0.89
C ALA A 57 -11.45 -12.21 -0.28
N ARG A 58 -12.12 -11.39 -1.10
CA ARG A 58 -12.91 -11.84 -2.26
C ARG A 58 -12.29 -11.47 -3.60
N SER A 59 -10.98 -11.26 -3.64
CA SER A 59 -10.31 -10.95 -4.90
C SER A 59 -10.63 -12.00 -5.98
N PRO A 60 -10.91 -11.57 -7.22
CA PRO A 60 -11.21 -12.49 -8.32
C PRO A 60 -9.97 -13.15 -8.93
N PHE A 61 -8.77 -12.81 -8.45
CA PHE A 61 -7.51 -13.29 -9.01
C PHE A 61 -6.84 -14.32 -8.10
N GLU A 62 -6.07 -15.24 -8.68
CA GLU A 62 -5.27 -16.21 -7.90
C GLU A 62 -4.14 -15.52 -7.15
N THR A 63 -3.46 -14.59 -7.82
CA THR A 63 -2.46 -13.70 -7.22
C THR A 63 -2.86 -12.25 -7.48
N THR A 64 -3.01 -11.49 -6.44
CA THR A 64 -3.57 -10.13 -6.47
C THR A 64 -2.53 -9.11 -6.04
N LEU A 65 -2.46 -8.00 -6.76
CA LEU A 65 -1.93 -6.74 -6.26
C LEU A 65 -3.10 -5.86 -5.85
N PHE A 66 -3.19 -5.50 -4.59
CA PHE A 66 -4.05 -4.40 -4.14
C PHE A 66 -3.26 -3.09 -4.16
N LEU A 67 -3.87 -2.05 -4.73
CA LEU A 67 -3.35 -0.69 -4.76
C LEU A 67 -4.36 0.29 -4.16
N ASP A 68 -3.92 1.14 -3.24
CA ASP A 68 -4.68 2.34 -2.87
C ASP A 68 -4.81 3.28 -4.08
N GLY A 69 -5.90 4.04 -4.12
CA GLY A 69 -6.23 4.91 -5.27
C GLY A 69 -5.23 6.06 -5.51
N ASP A 70 -4.35 6.38 -4.56
CA ASP A 70 -3.31 7.39 -4.70
C ASP A 70 -1.96 6.84 -5.19
N ALA A 71 -1.87 5.53 -5.42
CA ALA A 71 -0.65 4.88 -5.91
C ALA A 71 -0.43 5.13 -7.42
N VAL A 72 0.81 5.43 -7.80
CA VAL A 72 1.25 5.56 -9.20
C VAL A 72 2.31 4.53 -9.50
N VAL A 73 2.06 3.68 -10.50
CA VAL A 73 3.02 2.67 -10.97
C VAL A 73 4.09 3.36 -11.82
N LEU A 74 5.36 3.13 -11.49
CA LEU A 74 6.52 3.74 -12.15
C LEU A 74 7.48 2.72 -12.77
N GLY A 75 7.11 1.46 -12.79
CA GLY A 75 7.92 0.38 -13.38
C GLY A 75 7.25 -0.99 -13.24
N ARG A 76 7.95 -2.02 -13.73
CA ARG A 76 7.45 -3.41 -13.67
C ARG A 76 7.33 -3.89 -12.21
N LEU A 77 6.27 -4.65 -11.94
CA LEU A 77 5.88 -5.13 -10.61
C LEU A 77 5.94 -6.66 -10.47
N ASP A 78 6.54 -7.35 -11.44
CA ASP A 78 6.60 -8.81 -11.50
C ASP A 78 7.15 -9.44 -10.21
N PHE A 79 8.22 -8.84 -9.66
CA PHE A 79 8.84 -9.32 -8.42
C PHE A 79 7.88 -9.33 -7.22
N GLY A 80 6.97 -8.34 -7.10
CA GLY A 80 5.96 -8.33 -6.04
C GLY A 80 5.01 -9.52 -6.14
N PHE A 81 4.56 -9.85 -7.36
CA PHE A 81 3.75 -11.03 -7.61
C PHE A 81 4.50 -12.33 -7.29
N GLU A 82 5.76 -12.44 -7.72
CA GLU A 82 6.61 -13.61 -7.40
C GLU A 82 6.78 -13.80 -5.90
N MET A 83 6.92 -12.72 -5.14
CA MET A 83 7.03 -12.80 -3.68
C MET A 83 5.71 -13.21 -3.03
N ALA A 84 4.56 -12.75 -3.53
CA ALA A 84 3.26 -13.23 -3.08
C ALA A 84 3.08 -14.72 -3.37
N GLU A 85 3.39 -15.16 -4.58
CA GLU A 85 3.32 -16.58 -4.98
C GLU A 85 4.23 -17.47 -4.12
N ARG A 86 5.35 -16.96 -3.66
CA ARG A 86 6.29 -17.69 -2.82
C ARG A 86 5.89 -17.69 -1.34
N TYR A 87 5.49 -16.54 -0.81
CA TYR A 87 5.30 -16.32 0.63
C TYR A 87 3.84 -16.15 1.07
N GLY A 88 2.90 -16.05 0.14
CA GLY A 88 1.47 -15.83 0.40
C GLY A 88 1.09 -14.36 0.52
N LEU A 89 1.99 -13.53 1.03
CA LEU A 89 1.79 -12.10 1.25
C LEU A 89 3.13 -11.36 1.12
N ALA A 90 3.12 -10.23 0.40
CA ALA A 90 4.24 -9.29 0.34
C ALA A 90 3.74 -7.86 0.44
N CYS A 91 4.34 -7.06 1.32
CA CYS A 91 3.93 -5.68 1.60
C CYS A 91 5.11 -4.86 2.15
N GLY A 92 4.96 -3.54 2.17
CA GLY A 92 5.92 -2.64 2.80
C GLY A 92 5.73 -2.53 4.31
N LEU A 93 6.72 -1.95 4.99
CA LEU A 93 6.57 -1.51 6.38
C LEU A 93 5.89 -0.15 6.43
N ALA A 94 5.16 0.10 7.52
CA ALA A 94 4.60 1.41 7.78
C ALA A 94 5.70 2.44 8.09
N ASP A 95 5.65 3.59 7.42
CA ASP A 95 6.65 4.66 7.57
C ASP A 95 6.57 5.41 8.89
N ASN A 96 5.41 5.37 9.53
CA ASN A 96 5.11 6.09 10.76
C ASN A 96 4.65 5.14 11.88
N PRO A 97 5.57 4.33 12.41
CA PRO A 97 5.25 3.30 13.41
C PRO A 97 4.78 3.83 14.77
N TRP A 98 4.82 5.13 14.99
CA TRP A 98 4.36 5.77 16.22
C TRP A 98 2.86 5.66 16.48
N ARG A 99 2.05 5.20 15.50
CA ARG A 99 0.65 4.81 15.69
C ARG A 99 0.49 3.42 16.33
N ARG A 100 1.58 2.69 16.53
CA ARG A 100 1.59 1.35 17.15
C ARG A 100 1.16 1.30 18.60
N ARG A 101 1.11 2.41 19.31
CA ARG A 101 0.69 2.45 20.71
C ARG A 101 -0.81 2.30 20.85
N HIS A 102 -1.34 1.29 20.18
CA HIS A 102 -2.70 0.84 20.40
C HIS A 102 -2.70 -0.17 21.57
N VAL A 103 -3.78 -0.15 22.36
CA VAL A 103 -3.94 -1.09 23.49
C VAL A 103 -3.80 -2.53 22.99
N GLY A 104 -2.87 -3.26 23.58
CA GLY A 104 -2.63 -4.67 23.26
C GLY A 104 -1.56 -4.94 22.19
N MET A 105 -0.95 -3.90 21.58
CA MET A 105 0.20 -4.09 20.71
C MET A 105 1.51 -3.80 21.43
N PRO A 106 2.53 -4.67 21.33
CA PRO A 106 3.88 -4.37 21.80
C PRO A 106 4.45 -3.16 21.06
N GLY A 107 5.19 -2.30 21.76
CA GLY A 107 5.82 -1.13 21.17
C GLY A 107 6.84 -1.44 20.06
N ASP A 108 7.39 -2.66 20.07
CA ASP A 108 8.36 -3.16 19.10
C ASP A 108 7.73 -4.00 17.97
N ALA A 109 6.40 -4.13 17.93
CA ALA A 109 5.72 -4.84 16.86
C ALA A 109 5.97 -4.16 15.52
N VAL A 110 6.23 -4.96 14.50
CA VAL A 110 6.37 -4.49 13.13
C VAL A 110 4.97 -4.08 12.64
N GLU A 111 4.85 -2.86 12.14
CA GLU A 111 3.62 -2.38 11.51
C GLU A 111 3.76 -2.44 10.00
N TYR A 112 2.82 -3.10 9.33
CA TYR A 112 2.80 -3.23 7.88
C TYR A 112 1.93 -2.17 7.24
N ASP A 113 2.35 -1.70 6.06
CA ASP A 113 1.55 -0.77 5.27
C ASP A 113 0.47 -1.52 4.46
N THR A 114 -0.69 -0.91 4.32
CA THR A 114 -1.87 -1.49 3.68
C THR A 114 -2.21 -0.87 2.32
N GLY A 115 -1.42 0.09 1.85
CA GLY A 115 -1.66 0.76 0.57
C GLY A 115 -1.19 -0.03 -0.65
N VAL A 116 -0.25 -0.96 -0.44
CA VAL A 116 0.29 -1.86 -1.48
C VAL A 116 0.45 -3.25 -0.90
N LEU A 117 -0.40 -4.18 -1.35
CA LEU A 117 -0.38 -5.57 -0.89
C LEU A 117 -0.36 -6.51 -2.08
N PHE A 118 0.68 -7.33 -2.21
CA PHE A 118 0.68 -8.47 -3.12
C PHE A 118 0.34 -9.73 -2.31
N PHE A 119 -0.64 -10.49 -2.77
CA PHE A 119 -1.08 -11.67 -2.02
C PHE A 119 -1.69 -12.73 -2.92
N ASP A 120 -1.73 -13.96 -2.41
CA ASP A 120 -2.51 -15.05 -2.99
C ASP A 120 -3.56 -15.57 -1.98
N GLN A 121 -4.25 -16.64 -2.33
CA GLN A 121 -5.34 -17.19 -1.50
C GLN A 121 -4.90 -17.62 -0.09
N ARG A 122 -3.62 -17.85 0.14
CA ARG A 122 -3.09 -18.18 1.48
C ARG A 122 -3.24 -17.03 2.48
N ALA A 123 -3.36 -15.78 1.98
CA ALA A 123 -3.60 -14.61 2.82
C ALA A 123 -5.09 -14.42 3.21
N ALA A 124 -6.02 -15.19 2.67
CA ALA A 124 -7.44 -15.04 2.99
C ALA A 124 -7.76 -15.05 4.49
N PRO A 125 -7.17 -15.94 5.33
CA PRO A 125 -7.38 -15.90 6.78
C PRO A 125 -6.96 -14.58 7.43
N VAL A 126 -5.91 -13.93 6.90
CA VAL A 126 -5.45 -12.61 7.40
C VAL A 126 -6.52 -11.56 7.12
N PHE A 127 -7.07 -11.51 5.91
CA PHE A 127 -8.11 -10.55 5.56
C PHE A 127 -9.42 -10.79 6.34
N GLU A 128 -9.80 -12.04 6.56
CA GLU A 128 -10.94 -12.38 7.41
C GLU A 128 -10.73 -11.96 8.87
N ALA A 129 -9.53 -12.16 9.41
CA ALA A 129 -9.17 -11.68 10.74
C ALA A 129 -9.16 -10.15 10.80
N TRP A 130 -8.60 -9.50 9.81
CA TRP A 130 -8.59 -8.04 9.70
C TRP A 130 -10.00 -7.46 9.68
N ALA A 131 -10.92 -8.02 8.89
CA ALA A 131 -12.31 -7.58 8.86
C ALA A 131 -12.99 -7.65 10.23
N ARG A 132 -12.65 -8.65 11.06
CA ARG A 132 -13.16 -8.77 12.44
C ARG A 132 -12.50 -7.79 13.41
N LEU A 133 -11.22 -7.47 13.21
CA LEU A 133 -10.45 -6.61 14.10
C LEU A 133 -10.67 -5.12 13.82
N ALA A 134 -10.87 -4.73 12.55
CA ALA A 134 -10.98 -3.34 12.15
C ALA A 134 -11.99 -2.53 13.00
N PRO A 135 -13.22 -2.99 13.26
CA PRO A 135 -14.16 -2.25 14.11
C PRO A 135 -13.71 -2.12 15.58
N LEU A 136 -12.88 -3.04 16.07
CA LEU A 136 -12.39 -3.05 17.45
C LEU A 136 -11.24 -2.09 17.68
N VAL A 137 -10.51 -1.76 16.63
CA VAL A 137 -9.33 -0.88 16.66
C VAL A 137 -9.62 0.52 16.10
N ASP A 138 -10.86 0.80 15.75
CA ASP A 138 -11.30 2.12 15.23
C ASP A 138 -11.45 3.14 16.36
N LEU A 139 -10.35 3.41 17.04
CA LEU A 139 -10.28 4.37 18.13
C LEU A 139 -9.24 5.45 17.81
N PRO A 140 -9.53 6.74 18.11
CA PRO A 140 -8.54 7.80 17.94
C PRO A 140 -7.27 7.54 18.73
N VAL A 141 -6.13 7.75 18.11
CA VAL A 141 -4.82 7.57 18.71
C VAL A 141 -4.20 8.94 19.04
N SER A 142 -3.70 9.11 20.28
CA SER A 142 -2.96 10.29 20.63
C SER A 142 -1.57 10.27 20.00
N GLN A 143 -1.21 11.36 19.34
CA GLN A 143 0.11 11.54 18.71
C GLN A 143 0.70 12.90 19.14
N VAL A 144 2.01 13.00 19.13
CA VAL A 144 2.71 14.27 19.36
C VAL A 144 3.24 14.79 18.03
N VAL A 145 2.75 15.94 17.58
CA VAL A 145 3.20 16.59 16.34
C VAL A 145 3.66 18.00 16.70
N GLY A 146 4.91 18.35 16.38
CA GLY A 146 5.48 19.66 16.72
C GLY A 146 5.42 19.99 18.21
N GLY A 147 5.59 19.00 19.09
CA GLY A 147 5.53 19.16 20.55
C GLY A 147 4.12 19.27 21.14
N LYS A 148 3.07 19.18 20.32
CA LYS A 148 1.67 19.25 20.79
C LYS A 148 0.99 17.89 20.65
N VAL A 149 0.19 17.52 21.66
CA VAL A 149 -0.65 16.31 21.58
C VAL A 149 -1.84 16.60 20.67
N ALA A 150 -2.06 15.75 19.68
CA ALA A 150 -3.21 15.76 18.80
C ALA A 150 -3.85 14.37 18.74
N LEU A 151 -5.16 14.31 18.54
CA LEU A 151 -5.85 13.07 18.22
C LEU A 151 -5.77 12.83 16.71
N ALA A 152 -5.30 11.66 16.31
CA ALA A 152 -5.38 11.19 14.94
C ALA A 152 -6.45 10.11 14.85
N PRO A 153 -7.21 10.04 13.73
CA PRO A 153 -8.09 8.91 13.48
C PRO A 153 -7.26 7.62 13.45
N CYS A 154 -7.89 6.51 13.79
CA CYS A 154 -7.26 5.20 13.66
C CYS A 154 -6.89 4.96 12.19
N ASP A 155 -5.86 4.15 12.03
CA ASP A 155 -5.33 3.73 10.75
C ASP A 155 -5.64 2.24 10.57
N ASP A 156 -5.99 1.85 9.37
CA ASP A 156 -6.32 0.48 9.01
C ASP A 156 -5.14 -0.51 9.20
N ARG A 157 -3.90 0.00 9.21
CA ARG A 157 -2.67 -0.77 9.40
C ARG A 157 -2.60 -1.50 10.73
N ILE A 158 -3.19 -0.94 11.80
CA ILE A 158 -3.17 -1.57 13.13
C ILE A 158 -3.93 -2.90 13.08
N GLY A 159 -5.16 -2.87 12.58
CA GLY A 159 -5.99 -4.07 12.45
C GLY A 159 -5.37 -5.13 11.52
N PHE A 160 -4.75 -4.67 10.43
CA PHE A 160 -4.03 -5.56 9.50
C PHE A 160 -2.82 -6.22 10.18
N THR A 161 -1.98 -5.45 10.86
CA THR A 161 -0.81 -5.99 11.56
C THR A 161 -1.19 -7.01 12.62
N GLN A 162 -2.23 -6.73 13.42
CA GLN A 162 -2.75 -7.69 14.40
C GLN A 162 -3.28 -8.98 13.73
N ALA A 163 -3.94 -8.85 12.57
CA ALA A 163 -4.42 -9.99 11.82
C ALA A 163 -3.27 -10.87 11.29
N VAL A 164 -2.21 -10.24 10.79
CA VAL A 164 -0.99 -10.95 10.33
C VAL A 164 -0.38 -11.76 11.48
N GLU A 165 -0.22 -11.17 12.66
CA GLU A 165 0.30 -11.85 13.83
C GLU A 165 -0.62 -12.97 14.32
N LEU A 166 -1.92 -12.71 14.43
CA LEU A 166 -2.91 -13.68 14.86
C LEU A 166 -2.93 -14.93 13.97
N CYS A 167 -2.72 -14.75 12.67
CA CYS A 167 -2.68 -15.86 11.72
C CYS A 167 -1.30 -16.53 11.62
N GLY A 168 -0.29 -16.02 12.32
CA GLY A 168 1.08 -16.54 12.23
C GLY A 168 1.71 -16.39 10.83
N MET A 169 1.20 -15.47 10.02
CA MET A 169 1.73 -15.23 8.69
C MET A 169 2.99 -14.36 8.77
N VAL A 170 4.01 -14.70 7.99
CA VAL A 170 5.24 -13.90 7.87
C VAL A 170 5.30 -13.31 6.46
N PRO A 171 4.91 -12.05 6.27
CA PRO A 171 4.94 -11.41 4.96
C PRO A 171 6.37 -11.24 4.45
N PHE A 172 6.55 -11.33 3.13
CA PHE A 172 7.77 -10.82 2.52
C PHE A 172 7.77 -9.28 2.58
N VAL A 173 8.80 -8.70 3.19
CA VAL A 173 8.91 -7.24 3.29
C VAL A 173 9.52 -6.69 2.01
N LEU A 174 8.72 -5.94 1.26
CA LEU A 174 9.15 -5.24 0.06
C LEU A 174 10.06 -4.05 0.41
N PRO A 175 11.07 -3.76 -0.43
CA PRO A 175 11.90 -2.57 -0.26
C PRO A 175 11.07 -1.28 -0.28
N LEU A 176 11.61 -0.24 0.33
CA LEU A 176 11.00 1.09 0.49
C LEU A 176 10.44 1.68 -0.82
N ASN A 177 11.17 1.52 -1.91
CA ASN A 177 10.81 2.02 -3.24
C ASN A 177 9.61 1.31 -3.90
N TRP A 178 9.07 0.27 -3.25
CA TRP A 178 7.84 -0.42 -3.67
C TRP A 178 6.57 0.17 -3.07
N ASN A 179 6.69 1.16 -2.21
CA ASN A 179 5.59 1.92 -1.63
C ASN A 179 6.14 3.25 -1.09
N LEU A 180 6.74 4.05 -1.99
CA LEU A 180 7.39 5.29 -1.60
C LEU A 180 6.37 6.36 -1.24
N ARG A 181 6.43 6.84 -0.01
CA ARG A 181 5.57 7.91 0.52
C ARG A 181 6.41 9.16 0.78
N PRO A 182 6.40 10.17 -0.10
CA PRO A 182 7.30 11.32 -0.05
C PRO A 182 7.12 12.18 1.20
N ARG A 183 5.96 12.11 1.85
CA ARG A 183 5.72 12.79 3.12
C ARG A 183 6.64 12.28 4.25
N TRP A 184 7.00 10.99 4.22
CA TRP A 184 7.77 10.33 5.27
C TRP A 184 9.19 9.97 4.82
N GLN A 185 9.36 9.73 3.51
CA GLN A 185 10.59 9.24 2.91
C GLN A 185 11.11 10.24 1.91
N ARG A 186 12.06 11.06 2.35
CA ARG A 186 12.61 12.12 1.53
C ARG A 186 13.94 11.78 0.89
N SER A 187 14.63 10.77 1.42
CA SER A 187 15.92 10.30 0.94
C SER A 187 15.83 8.80 0.67
N PHE A 188 16.18 8.38 -0.52
CA PHE A 188 16.08 6.97 -0.92
C PHE A 188 16.98 6.66 -2.11
N PHE A 189 17.21 5.36 -2.32
CA PHE A 189 17.85 4.86 -3.54
C PHE A 189 16.78 4.36 -4.51
N GLY A 190 16.82 4.82 -5.77
CA GLY A 190 15.94 4.36 -6.84
C GLY A 190 16.35 3.01 -7.41
N PRO A 191 15.57 2.43 -8.34
CA PRO A 191 14.34 3.01 -8.91
C PRO A 191 13.14 2.95 -7.97
N VAL A 192 12.20 3.89 -8.11
CA VAL A 192 10.90 3.82 -7.45
C VAL A 192 9.95 2.98 -8.31
N ARG A 193 9.30 1.99 -7.71
CA ARG A 193 8.32 1.14 -8.38
C ARG A 193 6.90 1.65 -8.21
N LEU A 194 6.59 2.12 -6.99
CA LEU A 194 5.29 2.67 -6.66
C LEU A 194 5.48 3.97 -5.86
N TRP A 195 4.85 5.02 -6.34
CA TRP A 195 4.75 6.33 -5.68
C TRP A 195 3.37 6.46 -5.07
N CYS A 196 3.27 6.59 -3.76
CA CYS A 196 2.01 6.65 -3.01
C CYS A 196 1.83 8.04 -2.39
N SER A 197 1.16 8.91 -3.12
CA SER A 197 0.89 10.30 -2.72
C SER A 197 -0.20 10.93 -3.57
N HIS A 198 -0.94 11.86 -2.99
CA HIS A 198 -1.83 12.75 -3.73
C HIS A 198 -1.06 13.71 -4.66
N ASP A 199 0.20 13.99 -4.35
CA ASP A 199 1.04 14.88 -5.16
C ASP A 199 1.45 14.22 -6.48
N ALA A 200 1.80 15.06 -7.45
CA ALA A 200 2.37 14.60 -8.71
C ALA A 200 3.75 13.96 -8.48
N VAL A 201 4.08 12.97 -9.31
CA VAL A 201 5.43 12.39 -9.33
C VAL A 201 6.39 13.45 -9.87
N PRO A 202 7.51 13.76 -9.19
CA PRO A 202 8.49 14.72 -9.68
C PRO A 202 9.07 14.29 -11.03
N GLU A 203 9.19 15.23 -11.97
CA GLU A 203 9.77 14.95 -13.30
C GLU A 203 11.20 14.42 -13.23
N THR A 204 11.98 14.89 -12.27
CA THR A 204 13.34 14.40 -12.01
C THR A 204 13.36 12.94 -11.63
N LEU A 205 12.35 12.46 -10.88
CA LEU A 205 12.20 11.06 -10.52
C LEU A 205 11.80 10.23 -11.75
N LEU A 206 10.85 10.70 -12.56
CA LEU A 206 10.46 10.03 -13.80
C LEU A 206 11.63 9.91 -14.78
N ALA A 207 12.42 10.96 -14.90
CA ALA A 207 13.60 10.97 -15.76
C ALA A 207 14.65 9.94 -15.26
N SER A 208 14.94 9.91 -13.96
CA SER A 208 15.93 9.00 -13.39
C SER A 208 15.51 7.54 -13.46
N ASN A 209 14.23 7.21 -13.29
CA ASN A 209 13.76 5.83 -13.38
C ASN A 209 14.09 5.17 -14.73
N ARG A 210 14.17 5.94 -15.82
CA ARG A 210 14.54 5.41 -17.15
C ARG A 210 15.95 4.81 -17.20
N TYR A 211 16.86 5.24 -16.36
CA TYR A 211 18.24 4.72 -16.33
C TYR A 211 18.34 3.33 -15.70
N TYR A 212 17.29 2.84 -15.03
CA TYR A 212 17.30 1.53 -14.38
C TYR A 212 16.81 0.38 -15.27
N GLU A 213 16.43 0.66 -16.49
CA GLU A 213 15.89 -0.33 -17.42
C GLU A 213 16.98 -0.92 -18.35
N GLY A 214 18.22 -0.41 -18.26
CA GLY A 214 19.33 -0.83 -19.09
C GLY A 214 20.35 -1.72 -18.38
N PRO A 215 21.24 -2.41 -19.13
CA PRO A 215 22.29 -3.24 -18.57
C PRO A 215 23.32 -2.46 -17.74
N ASP A 216 23.42 -1.15 -17.95
CA ASP A 216 24.32 -0.23 -17.24
C ASP A 216 23.59 0.56 -16.14
N SER A 217 22.54 -0.01 -15.57
CA SER A 217 21.76 0.67 -14.55
C SER A 217 22.60 1.02 -13.32
N VAL A 218 22.62 2.31 -12.99
CA VAL A 218 23.32 2.84 -11.82
C VAL A 218 22.34 3.13 -10.72
N VAL A 219 22.59 2.64 -9.50
CA VAL A 219 21.80 3.01 -8.33
C VAL A 219 21.98 4.50 -8.07
N GLN A 220 20.87 5.26 -8.08
CA GLN A 220 20.88 6.69 -7.84
C GLN A 220 20.28 7.01 -6.47
N PHE A 221 20.95 7.91 -5.76
CA PHE A 221 20.43 8.50 -4.53
C PHE A 221 19.54 9.69 -4.89
N HIS A 222 18.38 9.75 -4.29
CA HIS A 222 17.41 10.83 -4.45
C HIS A 222 17.16 11.53 -3.13
N GLU A 223 17.09 12.85 -3.17
CA GLU A 223 16.67 13.69 -2.07
C GLU A 223 15.54 14.60 -2.55
N LEU A 224 14.34 14.40 -1.99
CA LEU A 224 13.19 15.23 -2.30
C LEU A 224 13.28 16.53 -1.49
N GLY A 225 13.22 17.67 -2.16
CA GLY A 225 13.21 18.99 -1.53
C GLY A 225 12.11 19.10 -0.46
N ALA A 226 12.25 20.05 0.47
CA ALA A 226 11.20 20.36 1.43
C ALA A 226 9.90 20.67 0.67
N ALA A 227 8.78 20.03 1.06
CA ALA A 227 7.49 20.52 0.59
C ALA A 227 7.32 21.94 1.13
N GLY A 228 7.14 22.90 0.24
CA GLY A 228 6.88 24.27 0.58
C GLY A 228 5.55 24.45 1.30
#